data_8c9b2c3bab487d9d358e4a5b1ccb9700
#
_entry.id   8c9b2c3bab487d9d358e4a5b1ccb9700
#
_cell.length_a   1.000
_cell.length_b   1.000
_cell.length_c   1.000
_cell.angle_alpha   90.00
_cell.angle_beta   90.00
_cell.angle_gamma   90.00
#
_symmetry.space_group_name_H-M   'P 1'
#
loop_
_entity.id
_entity.type
_entity.pdbx_description
1 polymer ?
#
loop_
_entity_poly.entity_id
_entity_poly.type
_entity_poly.pdbx_seq_one_letter_code
_entity_poly.pdbx_strand_id
1 'polypeptide(L)'
;MQLAQRMSQLGTETAFEVLARAEMLRAQGKDIINLGIGQPDFKTPGHIVEAAVKALHDGHHGYTPSPGIAAVREAVAADIAKYRSVEVNPDNIMVVPGGKVTMFFAIMMFGEPGAEILYPNPGFPIYESVIKFSGATPIPIPLLEEKNFSFDADAVLDLITDKTRLMIINSPANPTGGTIPKAEIDKLIAGLEKHPHVAIMSDEIYARMNYDGVEHVSFLNYPEIADRLILLDGWSKTFAMTGWRMGYGVWPASLIEGATRLSVNVHSCVNASAQFAGIAALEGPQDQVEVMMKAFDERRNVIVKGLNTLPGVTCRMPGGAFYAFPNITNTRMDSATIQKRMLEEAGVAVISGTSFGAYGEGYVRFSYANSVENIETALDRVARLLG
;
A
#
# COMPACT_ATOMS: atom_id res chain seq x y z
N MET A 1 -0.42 30.87 -19.14
CA MET A 1 0.62 29.94 -18.63
C MET A 1 0.39 28.58 -19.24
N GLN A 2 1.44 27.87 -19.66
CA GLN A 2 1.35 26.53 -20.23
C GLN A 2 2.15 25.60 -19.33
N LEU A 3 1.50 24.51 -18.83
CA LEU A 3 2.16 23.47 -18.06
C LEU A 3 2.95 22.52 -18.98
N ALA A 4 3.94 21.85 -18.43
CA ALA A 4 4.62 20.76 -19.13
C ALA A 4 3.62 19.67 -19.49
N GLN A 5 3.71 19.11 -20.71
CA GLN A 5 2.76 18.11 -21.22
C GLN A 5 2.61 16.89 -20.28
N ARG A 6 3.69 16.43 -19.63
CA ARG A 6 3.66 15.31 -18.69
C ARG A 6 2.70 15.52 -17.50
N MET A 7 2.35 16.79 -17.16
CA MET A 7 1.42 17.06 -16.06
C MET A 7 0.02 16.54 -16.32
N SER A 8 -0.39 16.43 -17.58
CA SER A 8 -1.68 15.82 -17.96
C SER A 8 -1.71 14.31 -17.81
N GLN A 9 -0.55 13.66 -17.60
CA GLN A 9 -0.43 12.23 -17.37
C GLN A 9 -0.52 11.85 -15.89
N LEU A 10 -0.44 12.84 -14.99
CA LEU A 10 -0.55 12.60 -13.55
C LEU A 10 -2.02 12.41 -13.17
N GLY A 11 -2.34 11.23 -12.65
CA GLY A 11 -3.63 10.93 -12.04
C GLY A 11 -3.68 11.34 -10.56
N THR A 12 -4.78 11.02 -9.90
CA THR A 12 -5.02 11.25 -8.48
C THR A 12 -5.55 10.01 -7.79
N GLU A 13 -5.67 10.04 -6.47
CA GLU A 13 -6.35 9.01 -5.70
C GLU A 13 -7.82 9.40 -5.54
N THR A 14 -8.71 8.72 -6.25
CA THR A 14 -10.16 8.95 -6.17
C THR A 14 -10.72 8.73 -4.76
N ALA A 15 -10.03 7.99 -3.90
CA ALA A 15 -10.39 7.83 -2.51
C ALA A 15 -10.49 9.20 -1.76
N PHE A 16 -9.64 10.18 -2.11
CA PHE A 16 -9.73 11.53 -1.54
C PHE A 16 -10.89 12.34 -2.10
N GLU A 17 -11.29 12.12 -3.36
CA GLU A 17 -12.46 12.75 -3.96
C GLU A 17 -13.75 12.21 -3.31
N VAL A 18 -13.82 10.89 -3.09
CA VAL A 18 -14.93 10.26 -2.37
C VAL A 18 -15.00 10.75 -0.92
N LEU A 19 -13.84 10.89 -0.24
CA LEU A 19 -13.77 11.46 1.11
C LEU A 19 -14.31 12.89 1.14
N ALA A 20 -13.86 13.75 0.24
CA ALA A 20 -14.34 15.13 0.14
C ALA A 20 -15.85 15.19 -0.10
N ARG A 21 -16.38 14.32 -0.97
CA ARG A 21 -17.82 14.22 -1.22
C ARG A 21 -18.58 13.74 0.02
N ALA A 22 -18.05 12.75 0.73
CA ALA A 22 -18.64 12.22 1.97
C ALA A 22 -18.71 13.32 3.06
N GLU A 23 -17.65 14.13 3.22
CA GLU A 23 -17.64 15.25 4.17
C GLU A 23 -18.65 16.33 3.77
N MET A 24 -18.81 16.64 2.50
CA MET A 24 -19.83 17.57 2.01
C MET A 24 -21.25 17.08 2.35
N LEU A 25 -21.51 15.77 2.17
CA LEU A 25 -22.81 15.18 2.52
C LEU A 25 -23.07 15.20 4.04
N ARG A 26 -22.04 14.94 4.85
CA ARG A 26 -22.13 15.08 6.32
C ARG A 26 -22.45 16.52 6.74
N ALA A 27 -21.81 17.50 6.13
CA ALA A 27 -22.10 18.92 6.38
C ALA A 27 -23.54 19.31 6.02
N GLN A 28 -24.19 18.58 5.11
CA GLN A 28 -25.61 18.71 4.76
C GLN A 28 -26.55 17.92 5.68
N GLY A 29 -26.03 17.31 6.76
CA GLY A 29 -26.82 16.56 7.73
C GLY A 29 -27.05 15.07 7.37
N LYS A 30 -26.41 14.54 6.31
CA LYS A 30 -26.49 13.10 6.00
C LYS A 30 -25.58 12.30 6.93
N ASP A 31 -26.11 11.18 7.42
CA ASP A 31 -25.33 10.21 8.19
C ASP A 31 -24.53 9.31 7.22
N ILE A 32 -23.21 9.52 7.16
CA ILE A 32 -22.29 8.82 6.24
C ILE A 32 -21.32 7.95 7.02
N ILE A 33 -21.32 6.65 6.72
CA ILE A 33 -20.32 5.69 7.19
C ILE A 33 -19.23 5.61 6.12
N ASN A 34 -17.97 5.92 6.50
CA ASN A 34 -16.87 5.91 5.57
C ASN A 34 -16.08 4.60 5.67
N LEU A 35 -16.23 3.74 4.66
CA LEU A 35 -15.45 2.52 4.44
C LEU A 35 -14.55 2.65 3.19
N GLY A 36 -14.26 3.88 2.75
CA GLY A 36 -13.46 4.15 1.56
C GLY A 36 -11.99 4.46 1.86
N ILE A 37 -11.67 5.01 3.06
CA ILE A 37 -10.31 5.46 3.33
C ILE A 37 -9.39 4.32 3.79
N GLY A 38 -8.17 4.29 3.25
CA GLY A 38 -7.14 3.31 3.58
C GLY A 38 -6.26 3.73 4.77
N GLN A 39 -6.86 3.98 5.93
CA GLN A 39 -6.17 4.42 7.14
C GLN A 39 -6.67 3.61 8.34
N PRO A 40 -5.75 3.06 9.20
CA PRO A 40 -6.16 2.50 10.48
C PRO A 40 -6.93 3.52 11.31
N ASP A 41 -8.03 3.11 11.93
CA ASP A 41 -8.88 3.93 12.80
C ASP A 41 -8.39 4.01 14.25
N PHE A 42 -7.25 3.39 14.51
CA PHE A 42 -6.58 3.43 15.81
C PHE A 42 -5.71 4.68 15.96
N LYS A 43 -5.54 5.10 17.20
CA LYS A 43 -4.54 6.13 17.52
C LYS A 43 -3.14 5.54 17.50
N THR A 44 -2.16 6.35 17.12
CA THR A 44 -0.75 6.00 17.31
C THR A 44 -0.49 5.66 18.78
N PRO A 45 0.20 4.54 19.10
CA PRO A 45 0.51 4.16 20.48
C PRO A 45 1.20 5.27 21.27
N GLY A 46 0.82 5.41 22.57
CA GLY A 46 1.26 6.55 23.40
C GLY A 46 2.78 6.68 23.54
N HIS A 47 3.50 5.57 23.70
CA HIS A 47 4.97 5.59 23.81
C HIS A 47 5.66 6.19 22.56
N ILE A 48 5.07 6.02 21.39
CA ILE A 48 5.55 6.59 20.11
C ILE A 48 5.35 8.11 20.12
N VAL A 49 4.16 8.55 20.56
CA VAL A 49 3.84 9.99 20.68
C VAL A 49 4.79 10.68 21.66
N GLU A 50 4.99 10.08 22.84
CA GLU A 50 5.88 10.62 23.88
C GLU A 50 7.33 10.71 23.41
N ALA A 51 7.81 9.77 22.60
CA ALA A 51 9.14 9.83 22.02
C ALA A 51 9.33 11.05 21.10
N ALA A 52 8.32 11.39 20.29
CA ALA A 52 8.36 12.59 19.46
C ALA A 52 8.32 13.88 20.31
N VAL A 53 7.46 13.92 21.33
CA VAL A 53 7.36 15.06 22.27
C VAL A 53 8.71 15.27 22.98
N LYS A 54 9.33 14.18 23.47
CA LYS A 54 10.66 14.24 24.07
C LYS A 54 11.71 14.78 23.10
N ALA A 55 11.73 14.28 21.87
CA ALA A 55 12.68 14.74 20.85
C ALA A 55 12.53 16.24 20.55
N LEU A 56 11.31 16.78 20.55
CA LEU A 56 11.07 18.22 20.44
C LEU A 56 11.62 18.99 21.63
N HIS A 57 11.39 18.52 22.87
CA HIS A 57 11.95 19.15 24.07
C HIS A 57 13.49 19.08 24.14
N ASP A 58 14.07 17.99 23.63
CA ASP A 58 15.51 17.81 23.56
C ASP A 58 16.19 18.69 22.48
N GLY A 59 15.40 19.41 21.67
CA GLY A 59 15.92 20.37 20.68
C GLY A 59 16.23 19.77 19.32
N HIS A 60 15.69 18.60 18.97
CA HIS A 60 15.85 18.01 17.64
C HIS A 60 14.99 18.74 16.59
N HIS A 61 15.38 19.96 16.23
CA HIS A 61 14.63 20.86 15.35
C HIS A 61 15.33 21.12 14.00
N GLY A 62 16.62 20.78 13.90
CA GLY A 62 17.44 21.06 12.73
C GLY A 62 17.29 20.01 11.62
N TYR A 63 17.96 20.28 10.51
CA TYR A 63 18.10 19.32 9.43
C TYR A 63 18.82 18.05 9.91
N THR A 64 18.40 16.92 9.39
CA THR A 64 19.06 15.62 9.59
C THR A 64 19.73 15.16 8.29
N PRO A 65 20.59 14.15 8.30
CA PRO A 65 21.06 13.51 7.07
C PRO A 65 19.91 13.09 6.17
N SER A 66 20.04 13.24 4.87
CA SER A 66 18.98 12.96 3.89
C SER A 66 18.44 11.53 3.95
N PRO A 67 19.26 10.48 4.16
CA PRO A 67 18.76 9.12 4.34
C PRO A 67 18.12 8.84 5.71
N GLY A 68 18.09 9.80 6.61
CA GLY A 68 17.69 9.65 8.00
C GLY A 68 18.88 9.56 8.96
N ILE A 69 18.64 9.79 10.26
CA ILE A 69 19.67 9.65 11.29
C ILE A 69 20.15 8.20 11.38
N ALA A 70 21.41 7.98 11.79
CA ALA A 70 21.97 6.62 11.86
C ALA A 70 21.10 5.70 12.74
N ALA A 71 20.68 6.20 13.92
CA ALA A 71 19.86 5.42 14.85
C ALA A 71 18.54 4.90 14.27
N VAL A 72 17.81 5.68 13.43
CA VAL A 72 16.57 5.18 12.82
C VAL A 72 16.85 4.14 11.74
N ARG A 73 17.96 4.27 10.99
CA ARG A 73 18.34 3.27 9.97
C ARG A 73 18.79 1.96 10.63
N GLU A 74 19.53 2.04 11.73
CA GLU A 74 19.91 0.89 12.55
C GLU A 74 18.70 0.20 13.17
N ALA A 75 17.73 0.96 13.71
CA ALA A 75 16.48 0.42 14.23
C ALA A 75 15.65 -0.29 13.13
N VAL A 76 15.60 0.27 11.92
CA VAL A 76 14.94 -0.38 10.76
C VAL A 76 15.67 -1.67 10.38
N ALA A 77 16.99 -1.68 10.33
CA ALA A 77 17.77 -2.89 10.04
C ALA A 77 17.52 -4.00 11.08
N ALA A 78 17.52 -3.65 12.36
CA ALA A 78 17.24 -4.57 13.46
C ALA A 78 15.80 -5.14 13.38
N ASP A 79 14.83 -4.30 13.02
CA ASP A 79 13.45 -4.70 12.82
C ASP A 79 13.28 -5.67 11.64
N ILE A 80 13.96 -5.42 10.51
CA ILE A 80 13.99 -6.30 9.35
C ILE A 80 14.60 -7.65 9.74
N ALA A 81 15.74 -7.66 10.46
CA ALA A 81 16.36 -8.89 10.93
C ALA A 81 15.40 -9.70 11.82
N LYS A 82 14.69 -9.02 12.72
CA LYS A 82 13.74 -9.65 13.64
C LYS A 82 12.52 -10.27 12.94
N TYR A 83 11.91 -9.55 12.00
CA TYR A 83 10.62 -9.95 11.44
C TYR A 83 10.69 -10.60 10.05
N ARG A 84 11.81 -10.40 9.32
CA ARG A 84 12.03 -11.02 7.99
C ARG A 84 13.19 -12.02 8.00
N SER A 85 13.92 -12.13 9.11
CA SER A 85 15.09 -13.01 9.26
C SER A 85 16.17 -12.75 8.20
N VAL A 86 16.37 -11.48 7.83
CA VAL A 86 17.35 -11.03 6.84
C VAL A 86 18.16 -9.87 7.41
N GLU A 87 19.48 -9.99 7.32
CA GLU A 87 20.38 -8.88 7.66
C GLU A 87 20.51 -7.90 6.51
N VAL A 88 20.30 -6.62 6.78
CA VAL A 88 20.48 -5.53 5.82
C VAL A 88 21.46 -4.50 6.35
N ASN A 89 22.30 -3.95 5.48
CA ASN A 89 23.20 -2.87 5.88
C ASN A 89 22.37 -1.58 6.10
N PRO A 90 22.46 -0.93 7.31
CA PRO A 90 21.81 0.35 7.56
C PRO A 90 22.13 1.45 6.54
N ASP A 91 23.29 1.41 5.89
CA ASP A 91 23.66 2.36 4.85
C ASP A 91 22.87 2.18 3.53
N ASN A 92 22.21 1.05 3.36
CA ASN A 92 21.29 0.77 2.25
C ASN A 92 19.85 1.19 2.57
N ILE A 93 19.59 1.74 3.75
CA ILE A 93 18.26 2.17 4.20
C ILE A 93 18.12 3.68 4.03
N MET A 94 17.04 4.10 3.39
CA MET A 94 16.67 5.50 3.29
C MET A 94 15.27 5.72 3.86
N VAL A 95 15.18 6.53 4.91
CA VAL A 95 13.91 6.99 5.48
C VAL A 95 13.37 8.15 4.65
N VAL A 96 12.07 8.12 4.37
CA VAL A 96 11.40 9.05 3.46
C VAL A 96 10.08 9.55 4.07
N PRO A 97 9.53 10.71 3.62
CA PRO A 97 8.26 11.22 4.14
C PRO A 97 7.06 10.40 3.63
N GLY A 98 6.95 9.17 4.14
CA GLY A 98 5.97 8.13 3.76
C GLY A 98 6.46 7.25 2.62
N GLY A 99 6.12 5.95 2.67
CA GLY A 99 6.59 4.93 1.71
C GLY A 99 6.35 5.28 0.24
N LYS A 100 5.31 6.07 -0.06
CA LYS A 100 5.02 6.57 -1.42
C LYS A 100 6.22 7.25 -2.10
N VAL A 101 7.10 7.89 -1.33
CA VAL A 101 8.31 8.54 -1.88
C VAL A 101 9.31 7.52 -2.41
N THR A 102 9.50 6.39 -1.72
CA THR A 102 10.34 5.28 -2.22
C THR A 102 9.83 4.77 -3.57
N MET A 103 8.51 4.57 -3.68
CA MET A 103 7.87 4.17 -4.95
C MET A 103 8.10 5.22 -6.05
N PHE A 104 7.87 6.50 -5.74
CA PHE A 104 8.08 7.58 -6.70
C PHE A 104 9.53 7.62 -7.20
N PHE A 105 10.49 7.49 -6.29
CA PHE A 105 11.91 7.47 -6.65
C PHE A 105 12.26 6.25 -7.50
N ALA A 106 11.80 5.05 -7.13
CA ALA A 106 12.02 3.85 -7.93
C ALA A 106 11.49 4.02 -9.35
N ILE A 107 10.25 4.47 -9.52
CA ILE A 107 9.66 4.67 -10.85
C ILE A 107 10.44 5.75 -11.63
N MET A 108 10.81 6.87 -11.00
CA MET A 108 11.55 7.94 -11.68
C MET A 108 13.00 7.55 -12.05
N MET A 109 13.61 6.60 -11.35
CA MET A 109 14.95 6.10 -11.67
C MET A 109 14.97 5.17 -12.88
N PHE A 110 13.87 4.46 -13.14
CA PHE A 110 13.76 3.46 -14.22
C PHE A 110 12.82 3.88 -15.35
N GLY A 111 11.97 4.87 -15.09
CA GLY A 111 10.95 5.31 -16.04
C GLY A 111 11.45 6.39 -16.99
N GLU A 112 11.41 6.10 -18.28
CA GLU A 112 11.71 7.02 -19.38
C GLU A 112 10.90 6.64 -20.63
N PRO A 113 10.80 7.50 -21.65
CA PRO A 113 10.16 7.14 -22.90
C PRO A 113 10.81 5.91 -23.55
N GLY A 114 9.99 4.90 -23.86
CA GLY A 114 10.42 3.62 -24.42
C GLY A 114 10.69 2.52 -23.39
N ALA A 115 10.77 2.85 -22.09
CA ALA A 115 10.81 1.86 -21.02
C ALA A 115 9.42 1.31 -20.69
N GLU A 116 9.38 0.08 -20.20
CA GLU A 116 8.17 -0.59 -19.71
C GLU A 116 8.34 -0.86 -18.21
N ILE A 117 7.26 -0.62 -17.44
CA ILE A 117 7.22 -0.91 -16.01
C ILE A 117 5.98 -1.78 -15.73
N LEU A 118 6.22 -2.97 -15.18
CA LEU A 118 5.18 -3.89 -14.77
C LEU A 118 4.64 -3.46 -13.40
N TYR A 119 3.30 -3.49 -13.22
CA TYR A 119 2.65 -3.09 -11.97
C TYR A 119 1.37 -3.90 -11.71
N PRO A 120 0.99 -4.16 -10.44
CA PRO A 120 -0.21 -4.93 -10.12
C PRO A 120 -1.49 -4.19 -10.53
N ASN A 121 -2.42 -4.91 -11.16
CA ASN A 121 -3.74 -4.39 -11.53
C ASN A 121 -4.82 -5.46 -11.27
N PRO A 122 -5.86 -5.17 -10.43
CA PRO A 122 -6.04 -3.91 -9.73
C PRO A 122 -4.93 -3.64 -8.71
N GLY A 123 -4.50 -2.38 -8.56
CA GLY A 123 -3.39 -2.01 -7.70
C GLY A 123 -3.48 -0.56 -7.20
N PHE A 124 -2.55 -0.16 -6.35
CA PHE A 124 -2.53 1.20 -5.83
C PHE A 124 -2.40 2.21 -6.99
N PRO A 125 -3.35 3.16 -7.15
CA PRO A 125 -3.50 3.95 -8.39
C PRO A 125 -2.28 4.82 -8.72
N ILE A 126 -1.46 5.12 -7.72
CA ILE A 126 -0.28 5.97 -7.92
C ILE A 126 0.82 5.23 -8.71
N TYR A 127 0.86 3.90 -8.73
CA TYR A 127 1.81 3.17 -9.59
C TYR A 127 1.63 3.58 -11.06
N GLU A 128 0.47 3.36 -11.62
CA GLU A 128 0.17 3.68 -13.03
C GLU A 128 0.35 5.17 -13.33
N SER A 129 -0.11 6.03 -12.40
CA SER A 129 -0.02 7.48 -12.52
C SER A 129 1.44 7.94 -12.66
N VAL A 130 2.34 7.49 -11.79
CA VAL A 130 3.75 7.90 -11.81
C VAL A 130 4.50 7.26 -12.97
N ILE A 131 4.17 6.02 -13.35
CA ILE A 131 4.73 5.37 -14.55
C ILE A 131 4.43 6.21 -15.79
N LYS A 132 3.17 6.60 -16.01
CA LYS A 132 2.79 7.48 -17.13
C LYS A 132 3.49 8.84 -17.06
N PHE A 133 3.59 9.44 -15.87
CA PHE A 133 4.26 10.71 -15.66
C PHE A 133 5.76 10.67 -15.98
N SER A 134 6.42 9.53 -15.74
CA SER A 134 7.84 9.33 -16.09
C SER A 134 8.06 9.22 -17.61
N GLY A 135 7.00 8.96 -18.39
CA GLY A 135 7.05 8.70 -19.82
C GLY A 135 7.16 7.23 -20.18
N ALA A 136 7.28 6.33 -19.19
CA ALA A 136 7.30 4.89 -19.40
C ALA A 136 5.91 4.34 -19.72
N THR A 137 5.88 3.17 -20.33
CA THR A 137 4.65 2.42 -20.61
C THR A 137 4.28 1.54 -19.42
N PRO A 138 3.09 1.72 -18.79
CA PRO A 138 2.62 0.84 -17.73
C PRO A 138 2.15 -0.50 -18.32
N ILE A 139 2.67 -1.60 -17.80
CA ILE A 139 2.28 -2.97 -18.18
C ILE A 139 1.57 -3.60 -16.98
N PRO A 140 0.25 -3.85 -17.06
CA PRO A 140 -0.50 -4.38 -15.93
C PRO A 140 -0.22 -5.88 -15.69
N ILE A 141 0.06 -6.24 -14.44
CA ILE A 141 0.09 -7.60 -13.94
C ILE A 141 -1.31 -7.95 -13.43
N PRO A 142 -2.06 -8.87 -14.05
CA PRO A 142 -3.39 -9.24 -13.59
C PRO A 142 -3.34 -9.91 -12.21
N LEU A 143 -4.10 -9.37 -11.23
CA LEU A 143 -4.38 -10.05 -9.97
C LEU A 143 -5.71 -10.81 -10.09
N LEU A 144 -5.65 -12.13 -9.99
CA LEU A 144 -6.74 -13.02 -10.36
C LEU A 144 -7.62 -13.38 -9.15
N GLU A 145 -8.93 -13.14 -9.23
CA GLU A 145 -9.87 -13.48 -8.15
C GLU A 145 -9.86 -14.98 -7.82
N GLU A 146 -9.79 -15.85 -8.84
CA GLU A 146 -9.70 -17.30 -8.67
C GLU A 146 -8.44 -17.77 -7.93
N LYS A 147 -7.38 -16.94 -7.93
CA LYS A 147 -6.15 -17.12 -7.14
C LYS A 147 -6.11 -16.26 -5.88
N ASN A 148 -7.27 -15.85 -5.35
CA ASN A 148 -7.39 -14.93 -4.21
C ASN A 148 -6.63 -13.61 -4.41
N PHE A 149 -6.70 -13.06 -5.63
CA PHE A 149 -6.00 -11.84 -6.04
C PHE A 149 -4.47 -11.92 -5.93
N SER A 150 -3.90 -13.10 -6.09
CA SER A 150 -2.50 -13.29 -6.46
C SER A 150 -2.34 -13.27 -7.98
N PHE A 151 -1.10 -13.15 -8.43
CA PHE A 151 -0.77 -13.32 -9.85
C PHE A 151 -0.43 -14.77 -10.19
N ASP A 152 -0.31 -15.07 -11.47
CA ASP A 152 0.31 -16.27 -12.03
C ASP A 152 1.76 -15.93 -12.41
N ALA A 153 2.75 -16.62 -11.82
CA ALA A 153 4.15 -16.29 -12.05
C ALA A 153 4.60 -16.49 -13.52
N ASP A 154 4.10 -17.52 -14.21
CA ASP A 154 4.42 -17.73 -15.63
C ASP A 154 3.85 -16.59 -16.48
N ALA A 155 2.59 -16.23 -16.24
CA ALA A 155 1.97 -15.13 -16.96
C ALA A 155 2.70 -13.79 -16.71
N VAL A 156 3.22 -13.56 -15.50
CA VAL A 156 4.04 -12.36 -15.20
C VAL A 156 5.36 -12.39 -15.97
N LEU A 157 6.03 -13.54 -16.01
CA LEU A 157 7.31 -13.69 -16.74
C LEU A 157 7.12 -13.48 -18.25
N ASP A 158 6.00 -13.91 -18.82
CA ASP A 158 5.66 -13.71 -20.23
C ASP A 158 5.42 -12.23 -20.59
N LEU A 159 5.14 -11.37 -19.62
CA LEU A 159 5.01 -9.91 -19.83
C LEU A 159 6.36 -9.20 -19.97
N ILE A 160 7.46 -9.84 -19.59
CA ILE A 160 8.78 -9.20 -19.59
C ILE A 160 9.34 -9.14 -21.01
N THR A 161 9.77 -7.95 -21.40
CA THR A 161 10.43 -7.69 -22.68
C THR A 161 11.83 -7.07 -22.47
N ASP A 162 12.59 -6.88 -23.54
CA ASP A 162 13.88 -6.16 -23.50
C ASP A 162 13.72 -4.68 -23.07
N LYS A 163 12.51 -4.14 -23.09
CA LYS A 163 12.17 -2.77 -22.65
C LYS A 163 11.79 -2.69 -21.18
N THR A 164 11.50 -3.81 -20.55
CA THR A 164 11.12 -3.85 -19.14
C THR A 164 12.30 -3.38 -18.27
N ARG A 165 12.06 -2.40 -17.40
CA ARG A 165 13.10 -1.84 -16.52
C ARG A 165 12.80 -2.06 -15.04
N LEU A 166 11.52 -2.08 -14.67
CA LEU A 166 11.08 -2.24 -13.28
C LEU A 166 9.84 -3.12 -13.23
N MET A 167 9.77 -3.97 -12.23
CA MET A 167 8.58 -4.71 -11.84
C MET A 167 8.17 -4.30 -10.42
N ILE A 168 6.91 -3.90 -10.25
CA ILE A 168 6.33 -3.54 -8.95
C ILE A 168 5.46 -4.69 -8.46
N ILE A 169 5.70 -5.13 -7.23
CA ILE A 169 4.91 -6.14 -6.53
C ILE A 169 4.38 -5.51 -5.24
N ASN A 170 3.13 -5.80 -4.88
CA ASN A 170 2.53 -5.36 -3.61
C ASN A 170 1.82 -6.54 -2.94
N SER A 171 2.33 -6.94 -1.77
CA SER A 171 1.74 -8.03 -0.98
C SER A 171 2.01 -7.81 0.51
N PRO A 172 0.96 -7.89 1.36
CA PRO A 172 -0.48 -7.93 1.03
C PRO A 172 -0.94 -6.73 0.22
N ALA A 173 -1.90 -6.93 -0.68
CA ALA A 173 -2.23 -5.99 -1.73
C ALA A 173 -3.32 -4.96 -1.33
N ASN A 174 -3.16 -3.72 -1.78
CA ASN A 174 -4.21 -2.73 -1.88
C ASN A 174 -4.62 -2.63 -3.36
N PRO A 175 -5.88 -2.88 -3.76
CA PRO A 175 -7.11 -2.82 -2.95
C PRO A 175 -7.64 -4.18 -2.45
N THR A 176 -7.05 -5.30 -2.83
CA THR A 176 -7.69 -6.61 -2.80
C THR A 176 -7.59 -7.35 -1.47
N GLY A 177 -6.60 -7.00 -0.64
CA GLY A 177 -6.25 -7.81 0.54
C GLY A 177 -5.63 -9.16 0.19
N GLY A 178 -5.34 -9.41 -1.09
CA GLY A 178 -4.69 -10.62 -1.56
C GLY A 178 -3.25 -10.73 -1.08
N THR A 179 -2.79 -11.96 -0.89
CA THR A 179 -1.40 -12.29 -0.56
C THR A 179 -0.83 -13.23 -1.62
N ILE A 180 0.47 -13.13 -1.87
CA ILE A 180 1.14 -13.97 -2.86
C ILE A 180 1.64 -15.23 -2.16
N PRO A 181 1.23 -16.44 -2.60
CA PRO A 181 1.76 -17.68 -2.09
C PRO A 181 3.27 -17.81 -2.34
N LYS A 182 4.00 -18.37 -1.36
CA LYS A 182 5.45 -18.59 -1.49
C LYS A 182 5.83 -19.29 -2.80
N ALA A 183 5.05 -20.28 -3.22
CA ALA A 183 5.31 -21.03 -4.46
C ALA A 183 5.28 -20.14 -5.71
N GLU A 184 4.41 -19.14 -5.78
CA GLU A 184 4.38 -18.17 -6.88
C GLU A 184 5.58 -17.22 -6.82
N ILE A 185 6.02 -16.83 -5.61
CA ILE A 185 7.22 -16.01 -5.44
C ILE A 185 8.46 -16.82 -5.87
N ASP A 186 8.63 -18.05 -5.37
CA ASP A 186 9.75 -18.93 -5.73
C ASP A 186 9.87 -19.10 -7.25
N LYS A 187 8.73 -19.33 -7.91
CA LYS A 187 8.65 -19.50 -9.36
C LYS A 187 8.99 -18.22 -10.11
N LEU A 188 8.48 -17.07 -9.65
CA LEU A 188 8.82 -15.78 -10.23
C LEU A 188 10.32 -15.49 -10.12
N ILE A 189 10.91 -15.70 -8.94
CA ILE A 189 12.34 -15.44 -8.71
C ILE A 189 13.20 -16.33 -9.60
N ALA A 190 12.90 -17.63 -9.70
CA ALA A 190 13.61 -18.55 -10.60
C ALA A 190 13.53 -18.12 -12.07
N GLY A 191 12.35 -17.61 -12.51
CA GLY A 191 12.20 -17.09 -13.87
C GLY A 191 12.98 -15.81 -14.12
N LEU A 192 13.07 -14.93 -13.10
CA LEU A 192 13.78 -13.64 -13.17
C LEU A 192 15.31 -13.79 -13.34
N GLU A 193 15.90 -14.96 -13.12
CA GLU A 193 17.31 -15.23 -13.45
C GLU A 193 17.60 -14.99 -14.94
N LYS A 194 16.61 -15.20 -15.81
CA LYS A 194 16.72 -14.97 -17.26
C LYS A 194 16.58 -13.49 -17.64
N HIS A 195 16.18 -12.65 -16.69
CA HIS A 195 15.89 -11.24 -16.89
C HIS A 195 16.69 -10.34 -15.92
N PRO A 196 18.04 -10.40 -15.94
CA PRO A 196 18.88 -9.66 -14.98
C PRO A 196 18.80 -8.13 -15.13
N HIS A 197 18.24 -7.64 -16.23
CA HIS A 197 18.05 -6.22 -16.52
C HIS A 197 16.81 -5.61 -15.84
N VAL A 198 15.94 -6.43 -15.23
CA VAL A 198 14.71 -5.96 -14.58
C VAL A 198 14.97 -5.73 -13.10
N ALA A 199 14.81 -4.48 -12.65
CA ALA A 199 14.76 -4.16 -11.23
C ALA A 199 13.41 -4.55 -10.64
N ILE A 200 13.38 -4.81 -9.33
CA ILE A 200 12.17 -5.22 -8.62
C ILE A 200 11.91 -4.24 -7.48
N MET A 201 10.68 -3.73 -7.37
CA MET A 201 10.23 -3.01 -6.19
C MET A 201 9.15 -3.83 -5.49
N SER A 202 9.44 -4.29 -4.27
CA SER A 202 8.48 -4.95 -3.40
C SER A 202 7.90 -3.94 -2.42
N ASP A 203 6.60 -3.63 -2.59
CA ASP A 203 5.84 -2.81 -1.65
C ASP A 203 5.24 -3.73 -0.58
N GLU A 204 5.87 -3.73 0.59
CA GLU A 204 5.54 -4.56 1.74
C GLU A 204 4.91 -3.77 2.90
N ILE A 205 4.27 -2.62 2.60
CA ILE A 205 3.69 -1.72 3.62
C ILE A 205 2.66 -2.40 4.54
N TYR A 206 2.10 -3.54 4.13
CA TYR A 206 1.18 -4.37 4.91
C TYR A 206 1.82 -5.68 5.40
N ALA A 207 3.14 -5.83 5.37
CA ALA A 207 3.85 -7.08 5.69
C ALA A 207 3.49 -7.69 7.06
N ARG A 208 3.15 -6.85 8.04
CA ARG A 208 2.71 -7.29 9.38
C ARG A 208 1.20 -7.46 9.53
N MET A 209 0.45 -7.34 8.45
CA MET A 209 -1.00 -7.43 8.44
C MET A 209 -1.44 -8.66 7.66
N ASN A 210 -1.08 -9.85 8.16
CA ASN A 210 -1.49 -11.13 7.63
C ASN A 210 -2.41 -11.83 8.65
N TYR A 211 -3.30 -12.67 8.16
CA TYR A 211 -4.29 -13.39 8.94
C TYR A 211 -4.09 -14.90 8.83
N ASP A 212 -4.83 -15.68 9.63
CA ASP A 212 -4.89 -17.14 9.59
C ASP A 212 -3.53 -17.83 9.82
N GLY A 213 -2.60 -17.15 10.51
CA GLY A 213 -1.26 -17.69 10.78
C GLY A 213 -0.35 -17.75 9.54
N VAL A 214 -0.73 -17.09 8.45
CA VAL A 214 0.12 -17.03 7.24
C VAL A 214 1.29 -16.06 7.49
N GLU A 215 2.50 -16.59 7.38
CA GLU A 215 3.71 -15.77 7.45
C GLU A 215 3.93 -14.98 6.13
N HIS A 216 4.32 -13.74 6.28
CA HIS A 216 4.73 -12.92 5.13
C HIS A 216 6.06 -13.41 4.58
N VAL A 217 6.10 -13.67 3.28
CA VAL A 217 7.35 -13.98 2.57
C VAL A 217 7.87 -12.70 1.94
N SER A 218 8.94 -12.15 2.52
CA SER A 218 9.58 -10.95 1.97
C SER A 218 10.46 -11.26 0.77
N PHE A 219 10.49 -10.39 -0.20
CA PHE A 219 11.43 -10.48 -1.33
C PHE A 219 12.89 -10.32 -0.90
N LEU A 220 13.16 -9.74 0.29
CA LEU A 220 14.50 -9.74 0.88
C LEU A 220 15.05 -11.14 1.19
N ASN A 221 14.19 -12.15 1.33
CA ASN A 221 14.62 -13.53 1.58
C ASN A 221 15.25 -14.22 0.34
N TYR A 222 15.35 -13.50 -0.80
CA TYR A 222 15.87 -14.04 -2.07
C TYR A 222 17.16 -13.32 -2.46
N PRO A 223 18.33 -13.87 -2.11
CA PRO A 223 19.64 -13.26 -2.42
C PRO A 223 19.90 -13.14 -3.91
N GLU A 224 19.23 -13.93 -4.75
CA GLU A 224 19.37 -13.95 -6.22
C GLU A 224 18.97 -12.62 -6.88
N ILE A 225 18.19 -11.81 -6.19
CA ILE A 225 17.72 -10.51 -6.68
C ILE A 225 18.18 -9.33 -5.82
N ALA A 226 19.01 -9.57 -4.81
CA ALA A 226 19.39 -8.55 -3.81
C ALA A 226 20.09 -7.32 -4.42
N ASP A 227 20.80 -7.49 -5.52
CA ASP A 227 21.52 -6.42 -6.25
C ASP A 227 20.62 -5.48 -7.05
N ARG A 228 19.32 -5.81 -7.18
CA ARG A 228 18.31 -5.08 -7.97
C ARG A 228 16.94 -5.00 -7.30
N LEU A 229 16.85 -5.39 -6.03
CA LEU A 229 15.62 -5.31 -5.23
C LEU A 229 15.56 -4.00 -4.46
N ILE A 230 14.45 -3.30 -4.58
CA ILE A 230 14.07 -2.15 -3.77
C ILE A 230 12.90 -2.60 -2.90
N LEU A 231 13.08 -2.62 -1.57
CA LEU A 231 11.98 -2.84 -0.65
C LEU A 231 11.37 -1.50 -0.25
N LEU A 232 10.05 -1.44 -0.22
CA LEU A 232 9.27 -0.33 0.35
C LEU A 232 8.49 -0.84 1.56
N ASP A 233 8.64 -0.16 2.70
CA ASP A 233 7.82 -0.36 3.89
C ASP A 233 7.73 0.94 4.70
N GLY A 234 7.14 0.91 5.89
CA GLY A 234 7.06 2.07 6.76
C GLY A 234 6.10 1.90 7.94
N TRP A 235 5.93 2.99 8.68
CA TRP A 235 5.19 3.02 9.93
C TRP A 235 3.69 3.25 9.76
N SER A 236 3.26 3.70 8.58
CA SER A 236 1.90 4.21 8.34
C SER A 236 0.79 3.25 8.75
N LYS A 237 0.95 1.94 8.47
CA LYS A 237 -0.11 0.94 8.64
C LYS A 237 0.05 0.17 9.93
N THR A 238 1.20 -0.44 10.14
CA THR A 238 1.51 -1.27 11.31
C THR A 238 1.36 -0.50 12.63
N PHE A 239 1.72 0.79 12.65
CA PHE A 239 1.72 1.60 13.88
C PHE A 239 0.67 2.71 13.89
N ALA A 240 -0.30 2.69 12.97
CA ALA A 240 -1.31 3.74 12.83
C ALA A 240 -0.69 5.16 12.71
N MET A 241 0.37 5.30 11.90
CA MET A 241 1.18 6.52 11.76
C MET A 241 1.01 7.18 10.39
N THR A 242 -0.16 7.11 9.76
CA THR A 242 -0.38 7.66 8.41
C THR A 242 -0.07 9.15 8.31
N GLY A 243 -0.47 9.94 9.31
CA GLY A 243 -0.25 11.39 9.39
C GLY A 243 1.18 11.80 9.75
N TRP A 244 2.00 10.90 10.30
CA TRP A 244 3.39 11.18 10.69
C TRP A 244 4.32 11.28 9.49
N ARG A 245 3.89 10.76 8.33
CA ARG A 245 4.66 10.75 7.10
C ARG A 245 6.05 10.10 7.27
N MET A 246 6.06 8.86 7.76
CA MET A 246 7.27 8.05 7.94
C MET A 246 7.17 6.76 7.11
N GLY A 247 8.16 6.54 6.27
CA GLY A 247 8.36 5.33 5.49
C GLY A 247 9.84 5.14 5.20
N TYR A 248 10.20 4.01 4.63
CA TYR A 248 11.57 3.75 4.23
C TYR A 248 11.66 2.89 2.97
N GLY A 249 12.81 2.93 2.33
CA GLY A 249 13.23 1.99 1.31
C GLY A 249 14.53 1.30 1.71
N VAL A 250 14.64 0.00 1.43
CA VAL A 250 15.93 -0.70 1.40
C VAL A 250 16.36 -0.76 -0.06
N TRP A 251 17.55 -0.24 -0.35
CA TRP A 251 18.04 -0.06 -1.71
C TRP A 251 19.30 -0.88 -1.96
N PRO A 252 19.48 -1.43 -3.15
CA PRO A 252 20.80 -1.98 -3.55
C PRO A 252 21.89 -0.92 -3.43
N ALA A 253 23.10 -1.34 -3.08
CA ALA A 253 24.26 -0.44 -2.96
C ALA A 253 24.53 0.37 -4.24
N SER A 254 24.19 -0.17 -5.40
CA SER A 254 24.32 0.50 -6.71
C SER A 254 23.30 1.61 -6.94
N LEU A 255 22.16 1.62 -6.21
CA LEU A 255 21.03 2.54 -6.41
C LEU A 255 20.89 3.59 -5.31
N ILE A 256 21.41 3.33 -4.10
CA ILE A 256 21.20 4.20 -2.92
C ILE A 256 21.71 5.64 -3.15
N GLU A 257 22.80 5.82 -3.89
CA GLU A 257 23.33 7.15 -4.22
C GLU A 257 22.35 7.94 -5.09
N GLY A 258 21.77 7.30 -6.12
CA GLY A 258 20.75 7.91 -6.99
C GLY A 258 19.49 8.29 -6.21
N ALA A 259 19.02 7.40 -5.35
CA ALA A 259 17.88 7.66 -4.48
C ALA A 259 18.15 8.80 -3.49
N THR A 260 19.37 8.90 -2.94
CA THR A 260 19.79 9.98 -2.06
C THR A 260 19.80 11.34 -2.80
N ARG A 261 20.27 11.38 -4.05
CA ARG A 261 20.20 12.61 -4.87
C ARG A 261 18.76 13.06 -5.09
N LEU A 262 17.84 12.13 -5.37
CA LEU A 262 16.41 12.47 -5.48
C LEU A 262 15.87 13.01 -4.15
N SER A 263 16.20 12.37 -3.03
CA SER A 263 15.79 12.81 -1.69
C SER A 263 16.24 14.25 -1.38
N VAL A 264 17.52 14.56 -1.61
CA VAL A 264 18.07 15.92 -1.43
C VAL A 264 17.31 16.94 -2.27
N ASN A 265 16.96 16.62 -3.52
CA ASN A 265 16.30 17.56 -4.43
C ASN A 265 14.78 17.69 -4.18
N VAL A 266 14.13 16.69 -3.56
CA VAL A 266 12.68 16.66 -3.37
C VAL A 266 12.29 17.17 -1.98
N HIS A 267 12.94 16.71 -0.91
CA HIS A 267 12.50 17.01 0.46
C HIS A 267 13.63 17.21 1.48
N SER A 268 14.89 17.13 1.06
CA SER A 268 16.09 17.31 1.86
C SER A 268 16.27 16.23 2.94
N CYS A 269 15.35 16.14 3.91
CA CYS A 269 15.34 15.13 4.99
C CYS A 269 13.92 14.95 5.54
N VAL A 270 13.73 13.91 6.34
CA VAL A 270 12.48 13.68 7.06
C VAL A 270 12.48 14.45 8.38
N ASN A 271 11.29 14.80 8.87
CA ASN A 271 11.08 15.47 10.14
C ASN A 271 11.89 14.79 11.27
N ALA A 272 12.72 15.56 11.98
CA ALA A 272 13.64 15.05 12.97
C ALA A 272 12.92 14.33 14.12
N SER A 273 11.90 14.96 14.74
CA SER A 273 11.16 14.36 15.86
C SER A 273 10.39 13.10 15.48
N ALA A 274 9.90 13.03 14.23
CA ALA A 274 9.22 11.85 13.72
C ALA A 274 10.18 10.65 13.58
N GLN A 275 11.46 10.87 13.32
CA GLN A 275 12.45 9.77 13.27
C GLN A 275 12.65 9.13 14.65
N PHE A 276 12.66 9.91 15.73
CA PHE A 276 12.70 9.37 17.10
C PHE A 276 11.41 8.61 17.45
N ALA A 277 10.26 9.09 17.01
CA ALA A 277 9.02 8.33 17.13
C ALA A 277 9.09 7.00 16.34
N GLY A 278 9.70 7.02 15.16
CA GLY A 278 9.93 5.83 14.35
C GLY A 278 10.80 4.79 15.06
N ILE A 279 11.87 5.20 15.74
CA ILE A 279 12.70 4.32 16.57
C ILE A 279 11.84 3.71 17.69
N ALA A 280 11.13 4.54 18.45
CA ALA A 280 10.28 4.06 19.54
C ALA A 280 9.18 3.09 19.08
N ALA A 281 8.68 3.23 17.85
CA ALA A 281 7.73 2.31 17.28
C ALA A 281 8.33 0.92 17.02
N LEU A 282 9.56 0.85 16.52
CA LEU A 282 10.23 -0.41 16.18
C LEU A 282 10.77 -1.14 17.42
N GLU A 283 11.38 -0.40 18.35
CA GLU A 283 12.04 -0.94 19.54
C GLU A 283 11.11 -1.11 20.74
N GLY A 284 10.01 -0.36 20.78
CA GLY A 284 9.08 -0.32 21.89
C GLY A 284 8.11 -1.52 21.94
N PRO A 285 7.17 -1.49 22.91
CA PRO A 285 6.14 -2.51 23.05
C PRO A 285 5.29 -2.68 21.78
N GLN A 286 5.00 -3.94 21.42
CA GLN A 286 4.21 -4.29 20.21
C GLN A 286 2.76 -4.70 20.54
N ASP A 287 2.38 -4.73 21.81
CA ASP A 287 1.06 -5.16 22.30
C ASP A 287 -0.11 -4.39 21.64
N GLN A 288 0.07 -3.09 21.36
CA GLN A 288 -0.95 -2.29 20.67
C GLN A 288 -1.10 -2.69 19.19
N VAL A 289 -0.03 -3.14 18.55
CA VAL A 289 -0.10 -3.70 17.19
C VAL A 289 -0.88 -5.01 17.20
N GLU A 290 -0.64 -5.88 18.18
CA GLU A 290 -1.37 -7.15 18.35
C GLU A 290 -2.87 -6.91 18.60
N VAL A 291 -3.22 -5.94 19.46
CA VAL A 291 -4.61 -5.53 19.70
C VAL A 291 -5.28 -5.05 18.41
N MET A 292 -4.59 -4.22 17.64
CA MET A 292 -5.09 -3.71 16.35
C MET A 292 -5.29 -4.85 15.34
N MET A 293 -4.33 -5.77 15.24
CA MET A 293 -4.43 -6.92 14.34
C MET A 293 -5.59 -7.84 14.70
N LYS A 294 -5.81 -8.12 15.99
CA LYS A 294 -6.94 -8.92 16.45
C LYS A 294 -8.28 -8.26 16.10
N ALA A 295 -8.38 -6.93 16.27
CA ALA A 295 -9.59 -6.19 15.88
C ALA A 295 -9.80 -6.22 14.35
N PHE A 296 -8.74 -6.08 13.55
CA PHE A 296 -8.87 -6.21 12.10
C PHE A 296 -9.31 -7.60 11.67
N ASP A 297 -8.83 -8.65 12.31
CA ASP A 297 -9.27 -10.01 11.98
C ASP A 297 -10.77 -10.24 12.30
N GLU A 298 -11.25 -9.74 13.44
CA GLU A 298 -12.68 -9.76 13.77
C GLU A 298 -13.51 -9.01 12.71
N ARG A 299 -13.11 -7.79 12.36
CA ARG A 299 -13.79 -6.94 11.37
C ARG A 299 -13.77 -7.57 9.97
N ARG A 300 -12.65 -8.20 9.60
CA ARG A 300 -12.51 -8.98 8.36
C ARG A 300 -13.59 -10.05 8.26
N ASN A 301 -13.76 -10.83 9.31
CA ASN A 301 -14.77 -11.90 9.36
C ASN A 301 -16.20 -11.33 9.26
N VAL A 302 -16.48 -10.25 9.97
CA VAL A 302 -17.81 -9.59 9.93
C VAL A 302 -18.11 -9.06 8.54
N ILE A 303 -17.21 -8.29 7.94
CA ILE A 303 -17.48 -7.64 6.65
C ILE A 303 -17.59 -8.66 5.52
N VAL A 304 -16.73 -9.68 5.47
CA VAL A 304 -16.78 -10.69 4.41
C VAL A 304 -18.04 -11.56 4.52
N LYS A 305 -18.40 -11.96 5.74
CA LYS A 305 -19.65 -12.69 5.97
C LYS A 305 -20.86 -11.86 5.52
N GLY A 306 -20.93 -10.58 5.89
CA GLY A 306 -22.02 -9.70 5.53
C GLY A 306 -22.08 -9.42 4.03
N LEU A 307 -20.95 -9.12 3.37
CA LEU A 307 -20.91 -8.91 1.91
C LEU A 307 -21.44 -10.11 1.15
N ASN A 308 -21.14 -11.33 1.57
CA ASN A 308 -21.62 -12.57 0.93
C ASN A 308 -23.12 -12.84 1.16
N THR A 309 -23.82 -12.06 1.99
CA THR A 309 -25.29 -12.13 2.12
C THR A 309 -26.00 -11.13 1.20
N LEU A 310 -25.27 -10.19 0.59
CA LEU A 310 -25.87 -9.16 -0.24
C LEU A 310 -26.28 -9.71 -1.63
N PRO A 311 -27.42 -9.30 -2.18
CA PRO A 311 -27.85 -9.74 -3.51
C PRO A 311 -26.83 -9.40 -4.61
N GLY A 312 -26.37 -10.40 -5.33
CA GLY A 312 -25.45 -10.23 -6.46
C GLY A 312 -24.00 -9.90 -6.10
N VAL A 313 -23.62 -10.02 -4.82
CA VAL A 313 -22.27 -9.74 -4.33
C VAL A 313 -21.61 -11.02 -3.84
N THR A 314 -20.33 -11.20 -4.19
CA THR A 314 -19.48 -12.25 -3.63
C THR A 314 -18.14 -11.66 -3.20
N CYS A 315 -17.60 -12.12 -2.10
CA CYS A 315 -16.34 -11.60 -1.56
C CYS A 315 -15.43 -12.75 -1.13
N ARG A 316 -14.22 -12.78 -1.68
CA ARG A 316 -13.16 -13.68 -1.18
C ARG A 316 -12.65 -13.18 0.17
N MET A 317 -12.21 -14.11 1.02
CA MET A 317 -11.58 -13.77 2.29
C MET A 317 -10.20 -13.18 2.04
N PRO A 318 -9.93 -11.91 2.41
CA PRO A 318 -8.61 -11.31 2.24
C PRO A 318 -7.58 -12.00 3.15
N GLY A 319 -6.38 -12.25 2.61
CA GLY A 319 -5.28 -12.85 3.36
C GLY A 319 -4.48 -11.84 4.19
N GLY A 320 -4.59 -10.54 3.86
CA GLY A 320 -3.86 -9.48 4.56
C GLY A 320 -4.44 -8.10 4.37
N ALA A 321 -3.73 -7.07 4.83
CA ALA A 321 -4.15 -5.66 4.88
C ALA A 321 -5.46 -5.47 5.66
N PHE A 322 -6.26 -4.46 5.33
CA PHE A 322 -7.59 -4.21 5.93
C PHE A 322 -8.61 -3.80 4.85
N TYR A 323 -8.58 -4.50 3.71
CA TYR A 323 -9.47 -4.27 2.58
C TYR A 323 -10.23 -5.54 2.19
N ALA A 324 -11.51 -5.41 1.90
CA ALA A 324 -12.32 -6.38 1.19
C ALA A 324 -12.62 -5.86 -0.22
N PHE A 325 -12.56 -6.73 -1.21
CA PHE A 325 -12.73 -6.38 -2.62
C PHE A 325 -13.79 -7.28 -3.29
N PRO A 326 -15.08 -7.10 -2.92
CA PRO A 326 -16.16 -7.93 -3.41
C PRO A 326 -16.38 -7.74 -4.91
N ASN A 327 -16.69 -8.85 -5.56
CA ASN A 327 -17.21 -8.93 -6.92
C ASN A 327 -18.69 -8.53 -6.89
N ILE A 328 -19.05 -7.57 -7.74
CA ILE A 328 -20.41 -7.00 -7.84
C ILE A 328 -21.06 -7.26 -9.20
N THR A 329 -20.44 -8.05 -10.06
CA THR A 329 -20.89 -8.26 -11.46
C THR A 329 -22.34 -8.74 -11.56
N ASN A 330 -22.78 -9.57 -10.61
CA ASN A 330 -24.15 -10.08 -10.56
C ASN A 330 -25.19 -9.04 -10.10
N THR A 331 -24.77 -7.85 -9.64
CA THR A 331 -25.69 -6.72 -9.38
C THR A 331 -26.13 -6.04 -10.67
N ARG A 332 -25.46 -6.32 -11.79
CA ARG A 332 -25.67 -5.70 -13.11
C ARG A 332 -25.40 -4.19 -13.14
N MET A 333 -24.65 -3.68 -12.17
CA MET A 333 -24.17 -2.29 -12.12
C MET A 333 -22.66 -2.28 -12.35
N ASP A 334 -22.15 -1.25 -13.02
CA ASP A 334 -20.71 -0.98 -13.08
C ASP A 334 -20.19 -0.44 -11.74
N SER A 335 -18.86 -0.51 -11.55
CA SER A 335 -18.20 -0.15 -10.30
C SER A 335 -18.42 1.31 -9.90
N ALA A 336 -18.49 2.23 -10.86
CA ALA A 336 -18.68 3.66 -10.59
C ALA A 336 -20.13 3.95 -10.17
N THR A 337 -21.11 3.32 -10.87
CA THR A 337 -22.53 3.46 -10.54
C THR A 337 -22.83 2.94 -9.14
N ILE A 338 -22.35 1.76 -8.78
CA ILE A 338 -22.63 1.18 -7.46
C ILE A 338 -21.95 2.00 -6.34
N GLN A 339 -20.70 2.47 -6.54
CA GLN A 339 -20.05 3.38 -5.60
C GLN A 339 -20.88 4.64 -5.34
N LYS A 340 -21.35 5.28 -6.42
CA LYS A 340 -22.16 6.48 -6.33
C LYS A 340 -23.46 6.23 -5.58
N ARG A 341 -24.19 5.16 -5.91
CA ARG A 341 -25.44 4.80 -5.23
C ARG A 341 -25.24 4.49 -3.76
N MET A 342 -24.18 3.72 -3.41
CA MET A 342 -23.86 3.43 -2.01
C MET A 342 -23.62 4.73 -1.22
N LEU A 343 -22.91 5.71 -1.80
CA LEU A 343 -22.64 6.98 -1.13
C LEU A 343 -23.89 7.86 -1.03
N GLU A 344 -24.58 8.09 -2.14
CA GLU A 344 -25.66 9.11 -2.22
C GLU A 344 -27.00 8.61 -1.63
N GLU A 345 -27.32 7.31 -1.84
CA GLU A 345 -28.60 6.71 -1.45
C GLU A 345 -28.51 5.97 -0.11
N ALA A 346 -27.42 5.18 0.10
CA ALA A 346 -27.25 4.39 1.32
C ALA A 346 -26.40 5.09 2.40
N GLY A 347 -25.69 6.17 2.08
CA GLY A 347 -24.83 6.85 3.03
C GLY A 347 -23.57 6.02 3.38
N VAL A 348 -23.09 5.21 2.47
CA VAL A 348 -21.90 4.37 2.66
C VAL A 348 -20.84 4.74 1.63
N ALA A 349 -19.72 5.29 2.07
CA ALA A 349 -18.60 5.64 1.21
C ALA A 349 -17.68 4.43 1.02
N VAL A 350 -17.50 4.04 -0.24
CA VAL A 350 -16.60 2.96 -0.72
C VAL A 350 -15.87 3.44 -1.95
N ILE A 351 -14.91 2.69 -2.46
CA ILE A 351 -14.14 3.09 -3.66
C ILE A 351 -14.42 2.13 -4.81
N SER A 352 -14.78 2.68 -5.96
CA SER A 352 -14.93 1.92 -7.22
C SER A 352 -13.67 1.13 -7.54
N GLY A 353 -13.82 -0.11 -7.98
CA GLY A 353 -12.69 -0.93 -8.37
C GLY A 353 -11.90 -0.35 -9.54
N THR A 354 -12.54 0.36 -10.47
CA THR A 354 -11.88 1.07 -11.58
C THR A 354 -10.92 2.16 -11.13
N SER A 355 -11.04 2.65 -9.90
CA SER A 355 -10.06 3.55 -9.28
C SER A 355 -8.68 2.90 -9.06
N PHE A 356 -8.62 1.58 -9.15
CA PHE A 356 -7.42 0.77 -8.94
C PHE A 356 -6.90 0.13 -10.23
N GLY A 357 -7.40 0.57 -11.37
CA GLY A 357 -7.02 0.08 -12.68
C GLY A 357 -8.15 -0.62 -13.43
N ALA A 358 -7.91 -0.92 -14.70
CA ALA A 358 -8.94 -1.46 -15.60
C ALA A 358 -9.50 -2.82 -15.15
N TYR A 359 -8.66 -3.67 -14.56
CA TYR A 359 -9.10 -4.99 -14.04
C TYR A 359 -9.88 -4.90 -12.71
N GLY A 360 -10.05 -3.70 -12.17
CA GLY A 360 -10.95 -3.45 -11.06
C GLY A 360 -12.41 -3.26 -11.42
N GLU A 361 -12.76 -3.22 -12.72
CA GLU A 361 -14.18 -3.19 -13.12
C GLU A 361 -14.91 -4.47 -12.67
N GLY A 362 -16.13 -4.31 -12.17
CA GLY A 362 -16.88 -5.40 -11.54
C GLY A 362 -16.59 -5.60 -10.04
N TYR A 363 -15.78 -4.72 -9.44
CA TYR A 363 -15.42 -4.76 -8.03
C TYR A 363 -15.59 -3.41 -7.34
N VAL A 364 -15.62 -3.45 -5.99
CA VAL A 364 -15.64 -2.27 -5.12
C VAL A 364 -14.73 -2.53 -3.91
N ARG A 365 -13.91 -1.55 -3.51
CA ARG A 365 -13.09 -1.68 -2.30
C ARG A 365 -13.82 -1.18 -1.08
N PHE A 366 -13.91 -2.01 -0.05
CA PHE A 366 -14.27 -1.67 1.31
C PHE A 366 -13.02 -1.69 2.19
N SER A 367 -12.82 -0.65 2.99
CA SER A 367 -11.87 -0.67 4.11
C SER A 367 -12.63 -1.08 5.36
N TYR A 368 -12.16 -2.12 6.07
CA TYR A 368 -12.74 -2.49 7.37
C TYR A 368 -11.99 -1.86 8.57
N ALA A 369 -11.23 -0.81 8.30
CA ALA A 369 -10.70 0.07 9.35
C ALA A 369 -11.79 0.98 9.91
N ASN A 370 -12.77 0.36 10.57
CA ASN A 370 -13.92 1.02 11.22
C ASN A 370 -14.48 0.08 12.31
N SER A 371 -15.37 0.58 13.17
CA SER A 371 -15.98 -0.28 14.18
C SER A 371 -16.87 -1.36 13.58
N VAL A 372 -17.04 -2.49 14.30
CA VAL A 372 -17.95 -3.58 13.90
C VAL A 372 -19.37 -3.05 13.71
N GLU A 373 -19.86 -2.20 14.63
CA GLU A 373 -21.18 -1.57 14.56
C GLU A 373 -21.38 -0.76 13.27
N ASN A 374 -20.40 0.05 12.89
CA ASN A 374 -20.46 0.81 11.65
C ASN A 374 -20.42 -0.09 10.42
N ILE A 375 -19.63 -1.16 10.45
CA ILE A 375 -19.56 -2.16 9.36
C ILE A 375 -20.93 -2.84 9.18
N GLU A 376 -21.53 -3.34 10.25
CA GLU A 376 -22.84 -3.98 10.22
C GLU A 376 -23.94 -3.01 9.75
N THR A 377 -23.94 -1.77 10.27
CA THR A 377 -24.88 -0.73 9.83
C THR A 377 -24.71 -0.42 8.34
N ALA A 378 -23.48 -0.34 7.85
CA ALA A 378 -23.22 -0.10 6.44
C ALA A 378 -23.72 -1.26 5.56
N LEU A 379 -23.48 -2.52 5.98
CA LEU A 379 -23.97 -3.71 5.30
C LEU A 379 -25.51 -3.74 5.21
N ASP A 380 -26.21 -3.40 6.30
CA ASP A 380 -27.67 -3.31 6.35
C ASP A 380 -28.22 -2.24 5.39
N ARG A 381 -27.53 -1.09 5.29
CA ARG A 381 -27.91 -0.02 4.35
C ARG A 381 -27.69 -0.46 2.90
N VAL A 382 -26.57 -1.14 2.62
CA VAL A 382 -26.30 -1.66 1.28
C VAL A 382 -27.27 -2.78 0.91
N ALA A 383 -27.63 -3.66 1.85
CA ALA A 383 -28.64 -4.69 1.62
C ALA A 383 -29.98 -4.10 1.16
N ARG A 384 -30.45 -3.03 1.81
CA ARG A 384 -31.68 -2.30 1.42
C ARG A 384 -31.57 -1.58 0.08
N LEU A 385 -30.37 -1.20 -0.33
CA LEU A 385 -30.11 -0.56 -1.62
C LEU A 385 -30.18 -1.57 -2.77
N LEU A 386 -29.73 -2.82 -2.54
CA LEU A 386 -29.59 -3.86 -3.55
C LEU A 386 -30.82 -4.80 -3.63
N GLY A 387 -31.63 -4.88 -2.59
CA GLY A 387 -32.88 -5.69 -2.55
C GLY A 387 -34.07 -4.90 -2.97
#